data_b36378fe87a60b1de6d7af0c1ee6c4e5
#
_entry.id   b36378fe87a60b1de6d7af0c1ee6c4e5
#
_cell.length_a   1.000
_cell.length_b   1.000
_cell.length_c   1.000
_cell.angle_alpha   90.00
_cell.angle_beta   90.00
_cell.angle_gamma   90.00
#
_symmetry.space_group_name_H-M   'P 1'
#
loop_
_entity.id
_entity.type
_entity.pdbx_description
1 polymer ?
#
loop_
_entity_poly.entity_id
_entity_poly.type
_entity_poly.pdbx_seq_one_letter_code
_entity_poly.pdbx_strand_id
1 'polypeptide(L)'
;EDDLRWQLYTSVMHGAKGIIWFYYRMMRSHINYRNAPVNELGEKTETWTWLSRQLRLFHKTYGPLMMRLTHKGSWHLGRVYGGWDEWREGVHQYAINFISNHNLDGVFSRFTDDEGNEYVAILNNDQKESGMFHLVFETSVKRLWRVCFGGVEHDVATDHWDANYRITEDGHIISGTWLAPGQMEIYRLEIEK
;
A
#
# COMPACT_ATOMS: atom_id res chain seq x y z
N GLU A 1 4.33 -6.31 15.17
CA GLU A 1 4.99 -5.73 13.97
C GLU A 1 3.95 -5.32 12.95
N ASP A 2 2.96 -6.14 12.67
CA ASP A 2 1.93 -5.92 11.65
C ASP A 2 1.09 -4.65 11.92
N ASP A 3 0.76 -4.36 13.17
CA ASP A 3 0.05 -3.13 13.55
C ASP A 3 0.84 -1.86 13.18
N LEU A 4 2.17 -1.88 13.32
CA LEU A 4 3.03 -0.76 12.96
C LEU A 4 3.13 -0.61 11.44
N ARG A 5 3.22 -1.73 10.72
CA ARG A 5 3.17 -1.75 9.26
C ARG A 5 1.83 -1.20 8.76
N TRP A 6 0.73 -1.68 9.33
CA TRP A 6 -0.61 -1.22 9.00
C TRP A 6 -0.77 0.29 9.21
N GLN A 7 -0.35 0.84 10.37
CA GLN A 7 -0.41 2.27 10.64
C GLN A 7 0.41 3.09 9.63
N LEU A 8 1.63 2.64 9.33
CA LEU A 8 2.52 3.31 8.38
C LEU A 8 1.89 3.33 6.98
N TYR A 9 1.57 2.17 6.45
CA TYR A 9 1.13 2.07 5.06
C TYR A 9 -0.28 2.62 4.84
N THR A 10 -1.20 2.44 5.80
CA THR A 10 -2.54 3.05 5.73
C THR A 10 -2.43 4.58 5.66
N SER A 11 -1.60 5.20 6.49
CA SER A 11 -1.37 6.65 6.45
C SER A 11 -0.83 7.11 5.08
N VAL A 12 0.13 6.38 4.54
CA VAL A 12 0.74 6.66 3.23
C VAL A 12 -0.28 6.52 2.10
N MET A 13 -1.10 5.48 2.13
CA MET A 13 -2.18 5.27 1.16
C MET A 13 -3.17 6.45 1.12
N HIS A 14 -3.40 7.11 2.24
CA HIS A 14 -4.24 8.31 2.33
C HIS A 14 -3.47 9.63 2.10
N GLY A 15 -2.27 9.55 1.53
CA GLY A 15 -1.50 10.72 1.09
C GLY A 15 -0.62 11.37 2.14
N ALA A 16 -0.45 10.77 3.31
CA ALA A 16 0.46 11.30 4.33
C ALA A 16 1.91 11.32 3.83
N LYS A 17 2.58 12.46 3.99
CA LYS A 17 4.01 12.66 3.65
C LYS A 17 4.94 12.51 4.83
N GLY A 18 4.40 12.45 6.04
CA GLY A 18 5.14 12.27 7.27
C GLY A 18 4.27 11.70 8.37
N ILE A 19 4.87 10.96 9.28
CA ILE A 19 4.19 10.34 10.41
C ILE A 19 4.96 10.67 11.67
N ILE A 20 4.25 11.14 12.68
CA ILE A 20 4.79 11.37 14.02
C ILE A 20 4.28 10.25 14.92
N TRP A 21 5.22 9.43 15.40
CA TRP A 21 4.90 8.32 16.29
C TRP A 21 4.75 8.80 17.73
N PHE A 22 3.64 8.52 18.33
CA PHE A 22 3.30 8.91 19.69
C PHE A 22 3.09 7.64 20.53
N TYR A 23 3.84 7.40 21.56
CA TYR A 23 4.99 8.09 22.17
C TYR A 23 6.32 7.45 21.76
N TYR A 24 7.42 8.24 21.72
CA TYR A 24 8.76 7.70 21.53
C TYR A 24 9.27 7.01 22.79
N ARG A 25 9.06 7.59 23.96
CA ARG A 25 9.52 7.08 25.26
C ARG A 25 8.35 6.96 26.22
N MET A 26 8.29 5.83 26.91
CA MET A 26 7.37 5.62 28.02
C MET A 26 7.81 6.49 29.20
N MET A 27 6.94 7.39 29.67
CA MET A 27 7.27 8.27 30.79
C MET A 27 7.10 7.57 32.14
N ARG A 28 6.20 6.60 32.21
CA ARG A 28 5.93 5.76 33.38
C ARG A 28 5.13 4.53 32.93
N SER A 29 5.23 3.45 33.71
CA SER A 29 4.41 2.29 33.45
C SER A 29 2.93 2.61 33.67
N HIS A 30 2.19 2.75 32.59
CA HIS A 30 0.75 3.00 32.59
C HIS A 30 0.10 2.19 31.46
N ILE A 31 -1.14 1.78 31.68
CA ILE A 31 -1.87 0.93 30.72
C ILE A 31 -1.97 1.55 29.31
N ASN A 32 -2.07 2.88 29.22
CA ASN A 32 -2.19 3.61 27.95
C ASN A 32 -0.84 3.94 27.29
N TYR A 33 0.30 3.66 27.94
CA TYR A 33 1.63 4.01 27.46
C TYR A 33 2.52 2.78 27.25
N ARG A 34 1.87 1.63 27.09
CA ARG A 34 2.57 0.38 26.79
C ARG A 34 3.14 0.39 25.39
N ASN A 35 4.20 -0.37 25.21
CA ASN A 35 4.80 -0.63 23.90
C ASN A 35 5.44 0.58 23.21
N ALA A 36 5.83 1.62 23.94
CA ALA A 36 6.66 2.67 23.36
C ALA A 36 8.00 2.09 22.86
N PRO A 37 8.62 2.68 21.82
CA PRO A 37 9.94 2.25 21.35
C PRO A 37 11.03 2.24 22.43
N VAL A 38 10.91 3.14 23.41
CA VAL A 38 11.84 3.24 24.55
C VAL A 38 11.04 3.17 25.85
N ASN A 39 11.48 2.35 26.80
CA ASN A 39 10.84 2.22 28.11
C ASN A 39 11.20 3.38 29.06
N GLU A 40 10.65 3.38 30.27
CA GLU A 40 10.90 4.40 31.30
C GLU A 40 12.37 4.49 31.76
N LEU A 41 13.13 3.39 31.65
CA LEU A 41 14.55 3.32 31.98
C LEU A 41 15.46 3.83 30.85
N GLY A 42 14.90 4.12 29.68
CA GLY A 42 15.65 4.53 28.49
C GLY A 42 16.15 3.37 27.64
N GLU A 43 15.68 2.16 27.89
CA GLU A 43 16.05 0.95 27.13
C GLU A 43 15.15 0.75 25.93
N LYS A 44 15.71 0.21 24.85
CA LYS A 44 14.98 -0.14 23.61
C LYS A 44 14.09 -1.35 23.85
N THR A 45 12.84 -1.24 23.44
CA THR A 45 11.85 -2.32 23.49
C THR A 45 11.77 -3.08 22.16
N GLU A 46 10.96 -4.14 22.09
CA GLU A 46 10.66 -4.83 20.83
C GLU A 46 10.02 -3.87 19.79
N THR A 47 9.20 -2.93 20.25
CA THR A 47 8.60 -1.90 19.38
C THR A 47 9.67 -1.06 18.67
N TRP A 48 10.79 -0.75 19.34
CA TRP A 48 11.94 -0.11 18.69
C TRP A 48 12.44 -0.93 17.51
N THR A 49 12.59 -2.24 17.71
CA THR A 49 13.13 -3.13 16.69
C THR A 49 12.17 -3.24 15.50
N TRP A 50 10.90 -3.48 15.75
CA TRP A 50 9.87 -3.58 14.71
C TRP A 50 9.68 -2.28 13.94
N LEU A 51 9.54 -1.16 14.64
CA LEU A 51 9.38 0.15 14.01
C LEU A 51 10.60 0.52 13.17
N SER A 52 11.81 0.31 13.69
CA SER A 52 13.05 0.58 12.95
C SER A 52 13.17 -0.27 11.70
N ARG A 53 12.72 -1.53 11.74
CA ARG A 53 12.70 -2.43 10.59
C ARG A 53 11.71 -1.97 9.53
N GLN A 54 10.47 -1.66 9.94
CA GLN A 54 9.43 -1.18 9.02
C GLN A 54 9.81 0.13 8.36
N LEU A 55 10.32 1.09 9.12
CA LEU A 55 10.75 2.39 8.58
C LEU A 55 11.92 2.23 7.60
N ARG A 56 12.93 1.41 7.93
CA ARG A 56 14.04 1.16 6.99
C ARG A 56 13.57 0.50 5.69
N LEU A 57 12.68 -0.49 5.79
CA LEU A 57 12.12 -1.16 4.63
C LEU A 57 11.32 -0.19 3.77
N PHE A 58 10.44 0.60 4.39
CA PHE A 58 9.65 1.62 3.73
C PHE A 58 10.52 2.65 3.03
N HIS A 59 11.47 3.27 3.75
CA HIS A 59 12.36 4.29 3.18
C HIS A 59 13.18 3.75 2.01
N LYS A 60 13.62 2.50 2.08
CA LYS A 60 14.41 1.89 1.02
C LYS A 60 13.57 1.52 -0.21
N THR A 61 12.31 1.14 -0.03
CA THR A 61 11.42 0.68 -1.10
C THR A 61 10.60 1.81 -1.70
N TYR A 62 9.88 2.54 -0.86
CA TYR A 62 8.84 3.48 -1.29
C TYR A 62 9.14 4.95 -0.95
N GLY A 63 9.96 5.22 0.06
CA GLY A 63 10.12 6.57 0.61
C GLY A 63 10.46 7.63 -0.44
N PRO A 64 11.51 7.45 -1.29
CA PRO A 64 11.85 8.42 -2.32
C PRO A 64 10.75 8.63 -3.36
N LEU A 65 10.03 7.56 -3.73
CA LEU A 65 8.90 7.63 -4.64
C LEU A 65 7.75 8.42 -4.01
N MET A 66 7.33 8.04 -2.80
CA MET A 66 6.19 8.67 -2.12
C MET A 66 6.38 10.18 -1.91
N MET A 67 7.60 10.66 -1.76
CA MET A 67 7.88 12.11 -1.66
C MET A 67 7.57 12.86 -2.96
N ARG A 68 7.69 12.22 -4.12
CA ARG A 68 7.41 12.79 -5.44
C ARG A 68 5.96 12.63 -5.87
N LEU A 69 5.25 11.64 -5.30
CA LEU A 69 3.87 11.35 -5.69
C LEU A 69 2.90 12.37 -5.10
N THR A 70 1.95 12.82 -5.90
CA THR A 70 0.79 13.59 -5.49
C THR A 70 -0.40 12.66 -5.35
N HIS A 71 -1.02 12.62 -4.17
CA HIS A 71 -2.22 11.82 -3.90
C HIS A 71 -3.43 12.38 -4.64
N LYS A 72 -4.18 11.51 -5.31
CA LYS A 72 -5.36 11.86 -6.12
C LYS A 72 -6.68 11.32 -5.56
N GLY A 73 -6.63 10.33 -4.69
CA GLY A 73 -7.79 9.76 -4.04
C GLY A 73 -7.50 8.40 -3.42
N SER A 74 -8.33 8.02 -2.46
CA SER A 74 -8.30 6.71 -1.82
C SER A 74 -9.73 6.21 -1.61
N TRP A 75 -9.93 4.91 -1.80
CA TRP A 75 -11.22 4.24 -1.68
C TRP A 75 -11.04 2.96 -0.89
N HIS A 76 -11.99 2.68 -0.01
CA HIS A 76 -11.98 1.49 0.82
C HIS A 76 -12.72 0.34 0.14
N LEU A 77 -12.16 -0.85 0.26
CA LEU A 77 -12.78 -2.12 -0.10
C LEU A 77 -13.18 -2.82 1.19
N GLY A 78 -14.42 -3.29 1.28
CA GLY A 78 -14.93 -3.90 2.49
C GLY A 78 -15.30 -2.86 3.55
N ARG A 79 -14.63 -2.86 4.69
CA ARG A 79 -14.93 -1.94 5.79
C ARG A 79 -14.50 -0.50 5.48
N VAL A 80 -15.48 0.41 5.50
CA VAL A 80 -15.26 1.85 5.32
C VAL A 80 -15.25 2.56 6.67
N TYR A 81 -14.30 3.47 6.89
CA TYR A 81 -14.19 4.29 8.09
C TYR A 81 -13.46 5.61 7.80
N GLY A 82 -13.47 6.51 8.78
CA GLY A 82 -12.72 7.78 8.71
C GLY A 82 -13.24 8.79 7.69
N GLY A 83 -14.47 8.60 7.19
CA GLY A 83 -15.08 9.50 6.19
C GLY A 83 -14.55 9.32 4.78
N TRP A 84 -13.83 8.23 4.50
CA TRP A 84 -13.37 7.88 3.17
C TRP A 84 -14.49 7.21 2.35
N ASP A 85 -14.37 7.30 1.02
CA ASP A 85 -15.33 6.68 0.11
C ASP A 85 -15.10 5.18 -0.03
N GLU A 86 -16.18 4.45 -0.27
CA GLU A 86 -16.15 3.04 -0.66
C GLU A 86 -15.76 2.92 -2.14
N TRP A 87 -14.91 1.95 -2.45
CA TRP A 87 -14.68 1.54 -3.83
C TRP A 87 -15.96 0.94 -4.41
N ARG A 88 -16.37 1.44 -5.56
CA ARG A 88 -17.51 0.91 -6.31
C ARG A 88 -17.12 0.69 -7.75
N GLU A 89 -17.36 -0.50 -8.23
CA GLU A 89 -17.19 -0.84 -9.63
C GLU A 89 -17.99 0.13 -10.53
N GLY A 90 -17.37 0.56 -11.61
CA GLY A 90 -17.99 1.48 -12.57
C GLY A 90 -18.07 2.95 -12.15
N VAL A 91 -17.82 3.30 -10.88
CA VAL A 91 -17.86 4.69 -10.39
C VAL A 91 -16.45 5.30 -10.31
N HIS A 92 -15.45 4.51 -10.04
CA HIS A 92 -14.06 4.95 -9.86
C HIS A 92 -13.14 4.42 -10.95
N GLN A 93 -13.64 4.37 -12.18
CA GLN A 93 -13.01 3.79 -13.38
C GLN A 93 -11.73 4.53 -13.82
N TYR A 94 -10.77 4.73 -12.92
CA TYR A 94 -9.49 5.24 -13.37
C TYR A 94 -8.51 4.11 -13.56
N ALA A 95 -8.33 3.71 -14.82
CA ALA A 95 -7.43 2.64 -15.25
C ALA A 95 -7.67 1.27 -14.56
N ILE A 96 -8.66 1.17 -13.67
CA ILE A 96 -9.07 -0.04 -12.98
C ILE A 96 -10.53 -0.35 -13.29
N ASN A 97 -10.74 -1.51 -13.88
CA ASN A 97 -12.08 -2.04 -14.18
C ASN A 97 -12.68 -2.72 -12.93
N PHE A 98 -11.90 -3.57 -12.27
CA PHE A 98 -12.38 -4.35 -11.14
C PHE A 98 -11.25 -4.65 -10.15
N ILE A 99 -11.61 -4.75 -8.87
CA ILE A 99 -10.72 -5.22 -7.79
C ILE A 99 -11.40 -6.38 -7.06
N SER A 100 -10.74 -7.54 -7.04
CA SER A 100 -11.14 -8.66 -6.18
C SER A 100 -10.25 -8.67 -4.94
N ASN A 101 -10.88 -8.50 -3.78
CA ASN A 101 -10.24 -8.48 -2.46
C ASN A 101 -10.51 -9.76 -1.65
N HIS A 102 -11.23 -10.73 -2.21
CA HIS A 102 -11.60 -12.00 -1.56
C HIS A 102 -12.20 -11.82 -0.14
N ASN A 103 -13.04 -10.80 0.04
CA ASN A 103 -13.67 -10.40 1.30
C ASN A 103 -12.71 -9.87 2.38
N LEU A 104 -11.49 -9.52 2.04
CA LEU A 104 -10.59 -8.80 2.94
C LEU A 104 -10.85 -7.30 2.87
N ASP A 105 -10.58 -6.61 3.96
CA ASP A 105 -10.57 -5.15 3.94
C ASP A 105 -9.37 -4.65 3.13
N GLY A 106 -9.58 -3.66 2.27
CA GLY A 106 -8.51 -3.11 1.44
C GLY A 106 -8.59 -1.59 1.33
N VAL A 107 -7.52 -0.98 0.86
CA VAL A 107 -7.51 0.41 0.40
C VAL A 107 -6.86 0.46 -0.97
N PHE A 108 -7.58 1.02 -1.92
CA PHE A 108 -7.04 1.36 -3.24
C PHE A 108 -6.74 2.86 -3.27
N SER A 109 -5.59 3.24 -3.82
CA SER A 109 -5.22 4.66 -3.90
C SER A 109 -4.57 4.98 -5.24
N ARG A 110 -4.78 6.21 -5.68
CA ARG A 110 -4.25 6.76 -6.92
C ARG A 110 -3.30 7.91 -6.64
N PHE A 111 -2.20 7.95 -7.41
CA PHE A 111 -1.18 8.98 -7.32
C PHE A 111 -0.70 9.38 -8.72
N THR A 112 -0.11 10.58 -8.82
CA THR A 112 0.65 11.00 -9.99
C THR A 112 1.99 11.56 -9.55
N ASP A 113 3.03 11.44 -10.37
CA ASP A 113 4.28 12.18 -10.15
C ASP A 113 4.31 13.53 -10.89
N ASP A 114 5.42 14.25 -10.75
CA ASP A 114 5.60 15.56 -11.36
C ASP A 114 5.76 15.51 -12.90
N GLU A 115 6.06 14.33 -13.44
CA GLU A 115 6.15 14.07 -14.87
C GLU A 115 4.79 13.68 -15.48
N GLY A 116 3.78 13.50 -14.64
CA GLY A 116 2.43 13.09 -15.03
C GLY A 116 2.28 11.58 -15.23
N ASN A 117 3.22 10.79 -14.75
CA ASN A 117 3.06 9.33 -14.70
C ASN A 117 2.01 8.97 -13.66
N GLU A 118 1.22 7.96 -13.98
CA GLU A 118 0.13 7.49 -13.13
C GLU A 118 0.57 6.27 -12.32
N TYR A 119 0.19 6.30 -11.04
CA TYR A 119 0.45 5.22 -10.10
C TYR A 119 -0.83 4.80 -9.40
N VAL A 120 -0.96 3.53 -9.18
CA VAL A 120 -2.00 2.94 -8.33
C VAL A 120 -1.36 2.10 -7.24
N ALA A 121 -1.99 2.07 -6.09
CA ALA A 121 -1.55 1.26 -4.97
C ALA A 121 -2.72 0.49 -4.38
N ILE A 122 -2.44 -0.70 -3.90
CA ILE A 122 -3.37 -1.56 -3.18
C ILE A 122 -2.76 -1.95 -1.83
N LEU A 123 -3.56 -1.87 -0.78
CA LEU A 123 -3.20 -2.21 0.60
C LEU A 123 -4.16 -3.27 1.12
N ASN A 124 -3.63 -4.31 1.76
CA ASN A 124 -4.42 -5.15 2.65
C ASN A 124 -4.67 -4.39 3.96
N ASN A 125 -5.90 -3.94 4.15
CA ASN A 125 -6.31 -3.15 5.32
C ASN A 125 -6.82 -4.03 6.48
N ASP A 126 -6.83 -5.35 6.30
CA ASP A 126 -7.03 -6.28 7.39
C ASP A 126 -5.80 -6.30 8.31
N GLN A 127 -6.03 -6.40 9.61
CA GLN A 127 -4.95 -6.39 10.62
C GLN A 127 -4.47 -7.80 11.00
N LYS A 128 -5.14 -8.84 10.51
CA LYS A 128 -4.92 -10.23 10.94
C LYS A 128 -4.72 -11.19 9.77
N GLU A 129 -5.52 -11.01 8.73
CA GLU A 129 -5.59 -11.97 7.64
C GLU A 129 -4.75 -11.51 6.44
N SER A 130 -3.97 -12.44 5.91
CA SER A 130 -3.27 -12.28 4.63
C SER A 130 -4.14 -12.79 3.49
N GLY A 131 -4.02 -12.19 2.33
CA GLY A 131 -4.76 -12.72 1.19
C GLY A 131 -4.37 -12.13 -0.14
N MET A 132 -5.01 -12.67 -1.17
CA MET A 132 -4.80 -12.30 -2.56
C MET A 132 -5.69 -11.13 -2.94
N PHE A 133 -5.10 -10.14 -3.60
CA PHE A 133 -5.80 -9.05 -4.27
C PHE A 133 -5.56 -9.17 -5.78
N HIS A 134 -6.62 -9.12 -6.58
CA HIS A 134 -6.52 -9.07 -8.03
C HIS A 134 -7.01 -7.70 -8.52
N LEU A 135 -6.17 -7.05 -9.31
CA LEU A 135 -6.50 -5.81 -10.00
C LEU A 135 -6.72 -6.15 -11.47
N VAL A 136 -7.88 -5.78 -11.99
CA VAL A 136 -8.21 -5.87 -13.41
C VAL A 136 -8.12 -4.47 -13.98
N PHE A 137 -7.16 -4.24 -14.87
CA PHE A 137 -6.88 -2.94 -15.46
C PHE A 137 -7.69 -2.73 -16.74
N GLU A 138 -8.03 -1.47 -17.02
CA GLU A 138 -8.66 -1.08 -18.28
C GLU A 138 -7.75 -1.37 -19.47
N THR A 139 -8.35 -1.57 -20.63
CA THR A 139 -7.63 -1.87 -21.89
C THR A 139 -6.71 -0.74 -22.37
N SER A 140 -6.90 0.47 -21.86
CA SER A 140 -5.98 1.60 -22.08
C SER A 140 -4.62 1.40 -21.39
N VAL A 141 -4.54 0.57 -20.34
CA VAL A 141 -3.28 0.24 -19.67
C VAL A 141 -2.55 -0.81 -20.51
N LYS A 142 -1.34 -0.47 -20.97
CA LYS A 142 -0.54 -1.34 -21.84
C LYS A 142 0.55 -2.09 -21.09
N ARG A 143 1.02 -1.54 -19.97
CA ARG A 143 2.09 -2.13 -19.17
C ARG A 143 1.99 -1.71 -17.70
N LEU A 144 2.41 -2.62 -16.83
CA LEU A 144 2.49 -2.42 -15.39
C LEU A 144 3.92 -2.55 -14.92
N TRP A 145 4.36 -1.58 -14.12
CA TRP A 145 5.66 -1.58 -13.49
C TRP A 145 5.47 -1.66 -11.97
N ARG A 146 5.81 -2.80 -11.39
CA ARG A 146 5.76 -3.00 -9.94
C ARG A 146 6.94 -2.32 -9.27
N VAL A 147 6.69 -1.55 -8.22
CA VAL A 147 7.75 -0.96 -7.40
C VAL A 147 8.24 -1.99 -6.39
N CYS A 148 9.44 -2.51 -6.61
CA CYS A 148 10.08 -3.54 -5.81
C CYS A 148 11.05 -2.98 -4.78
N PHE A 149 11.62 -3.89 -3.97
CA PHE A 149 12.61 -3.53 -2.95
C PHE A 149 13.76 -2.70 -3.54
N GLY A 150 14.11 -1.62 -2.83
CA GLY A 150 15.12 -0.66 -3.31
C GLY A 150 14.57 0.40 -4.26
N GLY A 151 13.24 0.46 -4.46
CA GLY A 151 12.59 1.41 -5.36
C GLY A 151 12.79 1.11 -6.85
N VAL A 152 13.22 -0.12 -7.17
CA VAL A 152 13.40 -0.56 -8.56
C VAL A 152 12.04 -0.93 -9.14
N GLU A 153 11.77 -0.47 -10.35
CA GLU A 153 10.56 -0.85 -11.09
C GLU A 153 10.84 -2.10 -11.95
N HIS A 154 9.98 -3.11 -11.81
CA HIS A 154 9.98 -4.32 -12.62
C HIS A 154 8.72 -4.40 -13.48
N ASP A 155 8.90 -4.74 -14.75
CA ASP A 155 7.80 -5.03 -15.65
C ASP A 155 7.12 -6.34 -15.23
N VAL A 156 5.86 -6.23 -14.81
CA VAL A 156 5.07 -7.37 -14.31
C VAL A 156 4.92 -8.47 -15.35
N ALA A 157 4.86 -8.12 -16.65
CA ALA A 157 4.76 -9.08 -17.74
C ALA A 157 5.99 -9.97 -17.92
N THR A 158 7.15 -9.50 -17.44
CA THR A 158 8.41 -10.24 -17.51
C THR A 158 8.80 -10.92 -16.20
N ASP A 159 8.00 -10.71 -15.15
CA ASP A 159 8.23 -11.32 -13.86
C ASP A 159 7.70 -12.76 -13.86
N HIS A 160 8.61 -13.71 -14.06
CA HIS A 160 8.31 -15.14 -14.08
C HIS A 160 7.73 -15.68 -12.75
N TRP A 161 7.79 -14.88 -11.68
CA TRP A 161 7.24 -15.21 -10.37
C TRP A 161 5.79 -14.76 -10.20
N ASP A 162 5.29 -13.87 -11.09
CA ASP A 162 3.89 -13.44 -11.05
C ASP A 162 3.00 -14.42 -11.83
N ALA A 163 2.70 -15.56 -11.20
CA ALA A 163 1.77 -16.55 -11.76
C ALA A 163 0.33 -16.00 -11.95
N ASN A 164 0.06 -14.80 -11.43
CA ASN A 164 -1.26 -14.18 -11.49
C ASN A 164 -1.36 -13.09 -12.57
N TYR A 165 -0.27 -12.77 -13.26
CA TYR A 165 -0.31 -11.88 -14.41
C TYR A 165 -0.88 -12.59 -15.63
N ARG A 166 -1.89 -11.98 -16.24
CA ARG A 166 -2.46 -12.45 -17.51
C ARG A 166 -3.13 -11.31 -18.26
N ILE A 167 -3.27 -11.47 -19.56
CA ILE A 167 -4.09 -10.59 -20.41
C ILE A 167 -5.33 -11.40 -20.82
N THR A 168 -6.51 -10.82 -20.64
CA THR A 168 -7.77 -11.44 -21.07
C THR A 168 -7.93 -11.37 -22.58
N GLU A 169 -8.87 -12.12 -23.14
CA GLU A 169 -9.21 -12.06 -24.57
C GLU A 169 -9.64 -10.66 -25.02
N ASP A 170 -10.30 -9.89 -24.12
CA ASP A 170 -10.74 -8.53 -24.35
C ASP A 170 -9.62 -7.48 -24.14
N GLY A 171 -8.40 -7.92 -23.80
CA GLY A 171 -7.22 -7.06 -23.65
C GLY A 171 -7.05 -6.40 -22.29
N HIS A 172 -7.80 -6.79 -21.26
CA HIS A 172 -7.59 -6.34 -19.88
C HIS A 172 -6.36 -7.03 -19.26
N ILE A 173 -5.52 -6.27 -18.60
CA ILE A 173 -4.44 -6.83 -17.78
C ILE A 173 -5.00 -7.20 -16.40
N ILE A 174 -4.69 -8.40 -15.93
CA ILE A 174 -4.95 -8.84 -14.57
C ILE A 174 -3.60 -9.03 -13.87
N SER A 175 -3.45 -8.44 -12.70
CA SER A 175 -2.32 -8.66 -11.81
C SER A 175 -2.82 -9.03 -10.42
N GLY A 176 -2.30 -10.14 -9.87
CA GLY A 176 -2.62 -10.59 -8.53
C GLY A 176 -1.42 -10.45 -7.61
N THR A 177 -1.67 -10.02 -6.38
CA THR A 177 -0.63 -9.91 -5.37
C THR A 177 -1.12 -10.43 -4.03
N TRP A 178 -0.26 -11.23 -3.36
CA TRP A 178 -0.51 -11.72 -2.01
C TRP A 178 0.03 -10.70 -0.99
N LEU A 179 -0.86 -10.15 -0.19
CA LEU A 179 -0.51 -9.13 0.79
C LEU A 179 -0.73 -9.63 2.22
N ALA A 180 0.30 -9.51 3.04
CA ALA A 180 0.19 -9.68 4.49
C ALA A 180 -0.60 -8.51 5.13
N PRO A 181 -1.06 -8.63 6.40
CA PRO A 181 -1.75 -7.57 7.10
C PRO A 181 -0.99 -6.23 7.04
N GLY A 182 -1.67 -5.17 6.58
CA GLY A 182 -1.08 -3.84 6.43
C GLY A 182 -0.01 -3.71 5.34
N GLN A 183 0.20 -4.72 4.49
CA GLN A 183 1.14 -4.62 3.38
C GLN A 183 0.49 -3.94 2.18
N MET A 184 1.27 -3.12 1.48
CA MET A 184 0.84 -2.49 0.23
C MET A 184 1.74 -2.88 -0.93
N GLU A 185 1.23 -2.66 -2.14
CA GLU A 185 1.95 -2.73 -3.39
C GLU A 185 1.61 -1.54 -4.27
N ILE A 186 2.58 -1.05 -5.03
CA ILE A 186 2.44 0.11 -5.92
C ILE A 186 2.84 -0.29 -7.33
N TYR A 187 2.01 0.13 -8.30
CA TYR A 187 2.27 -0.02 -9.72
C TYR A 187 2.31 1.34 -10.41
N ARG A 188 3.31 1.57 -11.26
CA ARG A 188 3.27 2.62 -12.26
C ARG A 188 2.58 2.08 -13.51
N LEU A 189 1.71 2.88 -14.10
CA LEU A 189 0.93 2.51 -15.27
C LEU A 189 1.50 3.17 -16.53
N GLU A 190 1.62 2.39 -17.59
CA GLU A 190 1.82 2.91 -18.94
C GLU A 190 0.46 2.87 -19.66
N ILE A 191 -0.10 4.06 -19.88
CA ILE A 191 -1.46 4.22 -20.40
C ILE A 191 -1.37 4.79 -21.82
N GLU A 192 -2.10 4.19 -22.77
CA GLU A 192 -2.28 4.70 -24.10
C GLU A 192 -3.09 6.00 -24.05
N LYS A 193 -2.54 7.07 -24.65
CA LYS A 193 -3.17 8.40 -24.71
C LYS A 193 -4.08 8.54 -25.91
#